data_207ac564daf4ec6384fe15563d4e138e
#
_entry.id   207ac564daf4ec6384fe15563d4e138e
#
_cell.length_a   1.000
_cell.length_b   1.000
_cell.length_c   1.000
_cell.angle_alpha   90.00
_cell.angle_beta   90.00
_cell.angle_gamma   90.00
#
_symmetry.space_group_name_H-M   'P 1'
#
loop_
_entity.id
_entity.type
_entity.pdbx_description
1 polymer ?
#
loop_
_entity_poly.entity_id
_entity_poly.type
_entity_poly.pdbx_seq_one_letter_code
_entity_poly.pdbx_strand_id
1 'polypeptide(L)'
;MHARLCSLAAAVALAAGAAPSLAQLRVGEWNVTNYGGAGARDAAFRTALYASFNGRQFAPDVLVGQEFLSQAGVTAFLANLNSAAGSPGDWAAGPFNNGADTDNAFFFRTSRVQFLGMTIVSVGSGSPNHPRDINRYDFRPVGYSGAAATIAAYSSHMKAGNTADDQARRLLEAQIIRANAASLPSGWNFLLAADLNIPSSAQSAYVELVGPQANNAGRFFDPILTPGSWNNSNAFRFVHTQDPAVTMDDRFDQILLSASLLDGLAFDYIGSLSIPYSTTTWNDPNHSYRAWGNDGSSFNNLLTVANNQMVGPTIAQALIDAANGLGHLPVFLDLRVPAQVASPTLIDFGTVSQNATAQATLTVTNAGNTTLWTVAGIANLRYTLAASAGFTAPGGTFTEAPGGGSNAHTISMSTASIGPKSGTITINSDSPDEPVRVVMVVGNVVAAACYANCDGSTTIPILNVNDFSCFLNLFASGDPRANCDGSTEIPVLNINDFGCFLNAYSVGCP
;
A
#
# COMPACT_ATOMS: atom_id res chain seq x y z
N MET A 1 -72.25 12.44 10.96
CA MET A 1 -71.22 11.60 10.37
C MET A 1 -69.88 12.33 10.46
N HIS A 2 -69.08 11.99 11.45
CA HIS A 2 -67.76 12.60 11.68
C HIS A 2 -66.68 11.56 11.33
N ALA A 3 -66.01 11.80 10.24
CA ALA A 3 -64.85 10.98 9.86
C ALA A 3 -63.59 11.48 10.60
N ARG A 4 -63.00 10.60 11.42
CA ARG A 4 -61.68 10.85 12.07
C ARG A 4 -60.59 10.39 11.11
N LEU A 5 -59.74 11.32 10.65
CA LEU A 5 -58.47 11.01 10.03
C LEU A 5 -57.44 10.59 11.11
N CYS A 6 -57.02 9.36 11.05
CA CYS A 6 -55.79 8.92 11.77
C CYS A 6 -54.56 9.24 10.92
N SER A 7 -53.72 10.15 11.40
CA SER A 7 -52.43 10.44 10.83
C SER A 7 -51.42 9.39 11.34
N LEU A 8 -50.94 8.53 10.49
CA LEU A 8 -49.83 7.62 10.77
C LEU A 8 -48.52 8.40 10.56
N ALA A 9 -47.83 8.75 11.63
CA ALA A 9 -46.47 9.27 11.58
C ALA A 9 -45.51 8.09 11.44
N ALA A 10 -44.93 7.88 10.23
CA ALA A 10 -43.86 6.93 10.01
C ALA A 10 -42.56 7.54 10.55
N ALA A 11 -42.04 7.00 11.64
CA ALA A 11 -40.69 7.30 12.12
C ALA A 11 -39.69 6.59 11.19
N VAL A 12 -39.02 7.36 10.34
CA VAL A 12 -37.85 6.88 9.60
C VAL A 12 -36.69 6.83 10.59
N ALA A 13 -36.37 5.64 11.07
CA ALA A 13 -35.12 5.40 11.76
C ALA A 13 -33.97 5.49 10.73
N LEU A 14 -33.24 6.62 10.70
CA LEU A 14 -31.94 6.66 10.05
C LEU A 14 -31.04 5.68 10.80
N ALA A 15 -30.81 4.51 10.22
CA ALA A 15 -29.67 3.68 10.57
C ALA A 15 -28.42 4.49 10.22
N ALA A 16 -27.75 5.03 11.24
CA ALA A 16 -26.40 5.56 11.09
C ALA A 16 -25.52 4.36 10.71
N GLY A 17 -25.33 4.17 9.41
CA GLY A 17 -24.34 3.24 8.90
C GLY A 17 -23.00 3.65 9.49
N ALA A 18 -22.35 2.76 10.24
CA ALA A 18 -20.96 2.93 10.64
C ALA A 18 -20.18 3.23 9.34
N ALA A 19 -19.51 4.37 9.29
CA ALA A 19 -18.59 4.65 8.20
C ALA A 19 -17.63 3.45 8.13
N PRO A 20 -17.41 2.86 6.96
CA PRO A 20 -16.47 1.75 6.86
C PRO A 20 -15.14 2.24 7.42
N SER A 21 -14.63 1.59 8.44
CA SER A 21 -13.27 1.75 8.91
C SER A 21 -12.40 1.53 7.68
N LEU A 22 -11.73 2.55 7.19
CA LEU A 22 -10.78 2.43 6.10
C LEU A 22 -9.69 1.50 6.64
N ALA A 23 -9.69 0.24 6.19
CA ALA A 23 -8.74 -0.74 6.66
C ALA A 23 -7.43 -0.57 5.88
N GLN A 24 -6.72 0.48 6.19
CA GLN A 24 -5.33 0.76 5.85
C GLN A 24 -4.40 0.31 6.99
N LEU A 25 -3.10 0.25 6.76
CA LEU A 25 -2.15 -0.03 7.83
C LEU A 25 -1.97 1.23 8.68
N ARG A 26 -2.57 1.25 9.88
CA ARG A 26 -2.41 2.36 10.82
C ARG A 26 -1.24 2.11 11.75
N VAL A 27 -0.28 3.02 11.71
CA VAL A 27 0.86 3.05 12.62
C VAL A 27 0.62 4.13 13.68
N GLY A 28 0.61 3.71 14.94
CA GLY A 28 0.52 4.59 16.10
C GLY A 28 1.84 4.67 16.85
N GLU A 29 2.03 5.78 17.54
CA GLU A 29 3.10 6.01 18.49
C GLU A 29 2.50 6.60 19.77
N TRP A 30 2.98 6.17 20.95
CA TRP A 30 2.51 6.69 22.22
C TRP A 30 3.57 6.55 23.34
N ASN A 31 4.05 7.65 23.86
CA ASN A 31 4.72 7.66 25.16
C ASN A 31 3.64 7.48 26.26
N VAL A 32 3.65 6.34 26.94
CA VAL A 32 2.63 5.96 27.93
C VAL A 32 2.93 6.43 29.35
N THR A 33 3.93 7.25 29.52
CA THR A 33 4.30 7.95 30.77
C THR A 33 4.48 6.99 31.95
N ASN A 34 5.68 6.43 32.06
CA ASN A 34 6.12 5.60 33.21
C ASN A 34 5.13 4.46 33.55
N TYR A 35 4.76 3.64 32.58
CA TYR A 35 3.80 2.56 32.80
C TYR A 35 4.49 1.25 33.20
N GLY A 36 4.34 0.88 34.48
CA GLY A 36 5.01 -0.28 35.05
C GLY A 36 4.17 -1.54 35.24
N GLY A 37 2.83 -1.47 35.03
CA GLY A 37 1.92 -2.59 35.22
C GLY A 37 0.48 -2.17 35.36
N ALA A 38 -0.41 -3.15 35.51
CA ALA A 38 -1.84 -2.95 35.65
C ALA A 38 -2.17 -2.01 36.81
N GLY A 39 -3.14 -1.09 36.61
CA GLY A 39 -3.50 -0.11 37.61
C GLY A 39 -4.66 0.80 37.24
N ALA A 40 -4.76 1.95 37.91
CA ALA A 40 -5.87 2.89 37.75
C ALA A 40 -6.03 3.44 36.32
N ARG A 41 -4.93 3.49 35.55
CA ARG A 41 -4.91 4.03 34.19
C ARG A 41 -5.45 3.07 33.12
N ASP A 42 -5.64 1.78 33.44
CA ASP A 42 -6.01 0.74 32.45
C ASP A 42 -7.34 1.04 31.76
N ALA A 43 -8.33 1.51 32.51
CA ALA A 43 -9.64 1.88 31.95
C ALA A 43 -9.51 3.05 30.96
N ALA A 44 -8.64 4.00 31.26
CA ALA A 44 -8.34 5.15 30.43
C ALA A 44 -7.66 4.73 29.13
N PHE A 45 -6.63 3.87 29.20
CA PHE A 45 -5.97 3.33 28.01
C PHE A 45 -6.98 2.58 27.11
N ARG A 46 -7.80 1.69 27.66
CA ARG A 46 -8.82 0.96 26.89
C ARG A 46 -9.78 1.89 26.15
N THR A 47 -10.23 2.96 26.83
CA THR A 47 -11.12 3.95 26.24
C THR A 47 -10.43 4.76 25.16
N ALA A 48 -9.20 5.26 25.40
CA ALA A 48 -8.44 6.05 24.44
C ALA A 48 -8.11 5.25 23.16
N LEU A 49 -7.85 3.94 23.29
CA LEU A 49 -7.47 3.06 22.19
C LEU A 49 -8.63 2.75 21.24
N TYR A 50 -9.83 2.44 21.77
CA TYR A 50 -10.89 1.86 20.95
C TYR A 50 -12.26 2.53 21.05
N ALA A 51 -12.46 3.48 21.95
CA ALA A 51 -13.73 4.22 21.95
C ALA A 51 -13.87 5.04 20.65
N SER A 52 -15.12 5.22 20.23
CA SER A 52 -15.46 5.92 19.00
C SER A 52 -16.20 7.22 19.29
N PHE A 53 -15.84 8.26 18.53
CA PHE A 53 -16.59 9.52 18.50
C PHE A 53 -16.81 9.97 17.06
N ASN A 54 -18.08 10.11 16.66
CA ASN A 54 -18.46 10.47 15.28
C ASN A 54 -17.77 9.59 14.20
N GLY A 55 -17.68 8.28 14.45
CA GLY A 55 -17.06 7.33 13.54
C GLY A 55 -15.53 7.33 13.53
N ARG A 56 -14.87 8.12 14.38
CA ARG A 56 -13.41 8.20 14.49
C ARG A 56 -12.91 7.41 15.69
N GLN A 57 -11.80 6.72 15.51
CA GLN A 57 -11.11 5.92 16.55
C GLN A 57 -9.60 6.06 16.35
N PHE A 58 -8.83 5.85 17.42
CA PHE A 58 -7.38 5.64 17.31
C PHE A 58 -7.09 4.29 16.63
N ALA A 59 -7.45 3.19 17.24
CA ALA A 59 -7.48 1.81 16.71
C ALA A 59 -6.31 1.48 15.77
N PRO A 60 -5.04 1.51 16.21
CA PRO A 60 -3.89 1.23 15.35
C PRO A 60 -3.80 -0.26 14.99
N ASP A 61 -3.04 -0.59 13.93
CA ASP A 61 -2.63 -1.97 13.59
C ASP A 61 -1.24 -2.29 14.15
N VAL A 62 -0.42 -1.24 14.30
CA VAL A 62 0.91 -1.25 14.95
C VAL A 62 0.96 -0.10 15.93
N LEU A 63 1.49 -0.35 17.12
CA LEU A 63 1.72 0.68 18.13
C LEU A 63 3.14 0.58 18.66
N VAL A 64 3.89 1.65 18.50
CA VAL A 64 5.23 1.84 19.05
C VAL A 64 5.08 2.65 20.34
N GLY A 65 5.56 2.12 21.47
CA GLY A 65 5.38 2.74 22.76
C GLY A 65 6.70 3.08 23.46
N GLN A 66 6.68 4.15 24.26
CA GLN A 66 7.80 4.58 25.08
C GLN A 66 7.38 4.66 26.56
N GLU A 67 8.36 4.73 27.44
CA GLU A 67 8.20 4.82 28.89
C GLU A 67 7.50 3.62 29.54
N PHE A 68 7.80 2.41 29.06
CA PHE A 68 7.52 1.19 29.81
C PHE A 68 8.63 0.97 30.85
N LEU A 69 8.24 0.61 32.09
CA LEU A 69 9.17 0.42 33.20
C LEU A 69 9.55 -1.05 33.41
N SER A 70 8.84 -1.99 32.78
CA SER A 70 9.07 -3.40 33.01
C SER A 70 8.31 -4.28 32.01
N GLN A 71 8.66 -5.56 31.93
CA GLN A 71 7.88 -6.57 31.22
C GLN A 71 6.43 -6.67 31.76
N ALA A 72 6.20 -6.42 33.06
CA ALA A 72 4.84 -6.39 33.61
C ALA A 72 4.00 -5.24 33.03
N GLY A 73 4.61 -4.08 32.78
CA GLY A 73 3.98 -2.96 32.06
C GLY A 73 3.58 -3.35 30.65
N VAL A 74 4.48 -3.96 29.88
CA VAL A 74 4.18 -4.43 28.52
C VAL A 74 3.03 -5.46 28.52
N THR A 75 3.07 -6.42 29.46
CA THR A 75 2.03 -7.45 29.59
C THR A 75 0.68 -6.83 29.93
N ALA A 76 0.64 -5.87 30.84
CA ALA A 76 -0.58 -5.19 31.25
C ALA A 76 -1.14 -4.33 30.11
N PHE A 77 -0.28 -3.63 29.38
CA PHE A 77 -0.71 -2.82 28.25
C PHE A 77 -1.24 -3.69 27.09
N LEU A 78 -0.60 -4.84 26.83
CA LEU A 78 -1.11 -5.84 25.88
C LEU A 78 -2.50 -6.35 26.28
N ALA A 79 -2.72 -6.58 27.58
CA ALA A 79 -4.04 -6.93 28.10
C ALA A 79 -5.08 -5.82 27.87
N ASN A 80 -4.70 -4.54 28.02
CA ASN A 80 -5.54 -3.41 27.69
C ASN A 80 -5.90 -3.34 26.20
N LEU A 81 -4.90 -3.54 25.32
CA LEU A 81 -5.12 -3.63 23.88
C LEU A 81 -6.13 -4.72 23.51
N ASN A 82 -6.01 -5.91 24.10
CA ASN A 82 -6.87 -7.05 23.77
C ASN A 82 -8.27 -6.98 24.42
N SER A 83 -8.39 -6.37 25.61
CA SER A 83 -9.65 -6.35 26.37
C SER A 83 -10.49 -5.08 26.19
N ALA A 84 -9.99 -4.07 25.48
CA ALA A 84 -10.75 -2.85 25.23
C ALA A 84 -12.04 -3.15 24.45
N ALA A 85 -13.13 -2.50 24.82
CA ALA A 85 -14.40 -2.60 24.09
C ALA A 85 -14.19 -2.12 22.63
N GLY A 86 -14.49 -2.98 21.66
CA GLY A 86 -14.25 -2.70 20.23
C GLY A 86 -12.87 -3.15 19.74
N SER A 87 -12.01 -3.69 20.62
CA SER A 87 -10.76 -4.31 20.21
C SER A 87 -11.02 -5.59 19.40
N PRO A 88 -10.20 -5.87 18.37
CA PRO A 88 -10.25 -7.15 17.66
C PRO A 88 -9.76 -8.34 18.49
N GLY A 89 -9.02 -8.09 19.59
CA GLY A 89 -8.52 -9.15 20.50
C GLY A 89 -7.38 -9.99 19.95
N ASP A 90 -6.69 -9.52 18.89
CA ASP A 90 -5.64 -10.25 18.18
C ASP A 90 -4.25 -9.58 18.29
N TRP A 91 -4.04 -8.81 19.36
CA TRP A 91 -2.78 -8.14 19.63
C TRP A 91 -1.72 -9.07 20.21
N ALA A 92 -0.50 -8.88 19.77
CA ALA A 92 0.71 -9.44 20.36
C ALA A 92 1.72 -8.33 20.64
N ALA A 93 2.70 -8.61 21.51
CA ALA A 93 3.82 -7.74 21.79
C ALA A 93 5.10 -8.33 21.19
N GLY A 94 5.97 -7.48 20.69
CA GLY A 94 7.36 -7.83 20.39
C GLY A 94 8.17 -8.13 21.67
N PRO A 95 9.38 -8.65 21.54
CA PRO A 95 10.28 -8.82 22.68
C PRO A 95 10.52 -7.47 23.40
N PHE A 96 10.61 -7.51 24.70
CA PHE A 96 10.92 -6.36 25.55
C PHE A 96 12.36 -6.45 26.04
N ASN A 97 13.09 -5.35 25.98
CA ASN A 97 14.40 -5.20 26.59
C ASN A 97 14.31 -4.20 27.74
N ASN A 98 14.78 -4.61 28.93
CA ASN A 98 14.80 -3.74 30.10
C ASN A 98 16.17 -3.06 30.16
N GLY A 99 16.23 -1.80 29.76
CA GLY A 99 17.44 -0.97 29.69
C GLY A 99 17.76 -0.23 31.02
N ALA A 100 18.50 0.85 30.88
CA ALA A 100 19.01 1.60 32.04
C ALA A 100 18.05 2.67 32.58
N ASP A 101 17.03 3.02 31.83
CA ASP A 101 16.01 4.03 32.17
C ASP A 101 14.64 3.48 31.75
N THR A 102 13.73 4.29 31.26
CA THR A 102 12.46 3.81 30.66
C THR A 102 12.68 3.18 29.29
N ASP A 103 11.82 2.24 28.90
CA ASP A 103 12.03 1.36 27.78
C ASP A 103 10.98 1.53 26.69
N ASN A 104 11.33 1.00 25.49
CA ASN A 104 10.45 0.95 24.34
C ASN A 104 9.69 -0.38 24.31
N ALA A 105 8.45 -0.37 23.75
CA ALA A 105 7.68 -1.55 23.48
C ALA A 105 7.04 -1.48 22.09
N PHE A 106 6.74 -2.64 21.54
CA PHE A 106 6.11 -2.76 20.21
C PHE A 106 4.92 -3.71 20.29
N PHE A 107 3.78 -3.27 19.80
CA PHE A 107 2.55 -4.05 19.75
C PHE A 107 2.02 -4.09 18.33
N PHE A 108 1.46 -5.22 17.93
CA PHE A 108 0.95 -5.42 16.58
C PHE A 108 -0.24 -6.37 16.56
N ARG A 109 -1.13 -6.19 15.60
CA ARG A 109 -2.25 -7.06 15.33
C ARG A 109 -1.82 -8.25 14.49
N THR A 110 -1.93 -9.46 15.03
CA THR A 110 -1.43 -10.68 14.36
C THR A 110 -2.21 -11.04 13.10
N SER A 111 -3.46 -10.60 12.96
CA SER A 111 -4.24 -10.76 11.72
C SER A 111 -3.82 -9.80 10.60
N ARG A 112 -3.09 -8.73 10.93
CA ARG A 112 -2.71 -7.65 10.02
C ARG A 112 -1.22 -7.62 9.72
N VAL A 113 -0.40 -7.96 10.71
CA VAL A 113 1.04 -7.74 10.69
C VAL A 113 1.77 -9.01 11.11
N GLN A 114 2.75 -9.39 10.32
CA GLN A 114 3.73 -10.39 10.65
C GLN A 114 4.95 -9.69 11.27
N PHE A 115 5.23 -9.96 12.53
CA PHE A 115 6.45 -9.53 13.19
C PHE A 115 7.64 -10.39 12.73
N LEU A 116 8.77 -9.76 12.39
CA LEU A 116 9.94 -10.45 11.85
C LEU A 116 11.09 -10.51 12.84
N GLY A 117 11.20 -9.50 13.72
CA GLY A 117 12.25 -9.48 14.73
C GLY A 117 12.45 -8.11 15.37
N MET A 118 13.26 -8.10 16.43
CA MET A 118 13.70 -6.90 17.13
C MET A 118 15.23 -6.80 17.09
N THR A 119 15.74 -5.60 16.93
CA THR A 119 17.17 -5.28 17.05
C THR A 119 17.34 -4.15 18.06
N ILE A 120 18.19 -4.34 19.06
CA ILE A 120 18.69 -3.24 19.89
C ILE A 120 19.77 -2.55 19.04
N VAL A 121 19.45 -1.37 18.50
CA VAL A 121 20.36 -0.60 17.63
C VAL A 121 21.48 0.00 18.45
N SER A 122 21.16 0.49 19.65
CA SER A 122 22.12 1.00 20.61
C SER A 122 21.58 0.88 22.03
N VAL A 123 22.42 0.51 22.95
CA VAL A 123 22.09 0.42 24.38
C VAL A 123 22.29 1.77 25.04
N GLY A 124 21.31 2.20 25.83
CA GLY A 124 21.35 3.42 26.60
C GLY A 124 22.37 3.39 27.74
N SER A 125 22.93 4.53 28.08
CA SER A 125 23.84 4.69 29.21
C SER A 125 23.90 6.15 29.71
N GLY A 126 24.67 6.39 30.75
CA GLY A 126 24.85 7.75 31.27
C GLY A 126 25.56 8.70 30.30
N SER A 127 25.54 10.01 30.65
CA SER A 127 26.29 11.05 29.90
C SER A 127 27.75 10.65 29.69
N PRO A 128 28.33 10.91 28.51
CA PRO A 128 27.80 11.72 27.41
C PRO A 128 26.95 10.95 26.40
N ASN A 129 26.65 9.68 26.65
CA ASN A 129 25.84 8.86 25.75
C ASN A 129 24.34 9.17 25.90
N HIS A 130 23.50 8.55 25.01
CA HIS A 130 22.06 8.64 25.13
C HIS A 130 21.52 7.82 26.31
N PRO A 131 20.40 8.25 26.93
CA PRO A 131 19.98 7.65 28.21
C PRO A 131 19.27 6.32 28.08
N ARG A 132 18.56 6.06 26.93
CA ARG A 132 17.65 4.94 26.74
C ARG A 132 18.03 4.14 25.52
N ASP A 133 17.60 2.90 25.46
CA ASP A 133 17.85 2.04 24.31
C ASP A 133 17.15 2.59 23.06
N ILE A 134 17.80 2.43 21.91
CA ILE A 134 17.22 2.64 20.59
C ILE A 134 16.88 1.27 20.03
N ASN A 135 15.59 1.01 19.81
CA ASN A 135 15.12 -0.27 19.32
C ASN A 135 14.60 -0.15 17.88
N ARG A 136 14.75 -1.23 17.10
CA ARG A 136 14.16 -1.40 15.79
C ARG A 136 13.32 -2.67 15.78
N TYR A 137 12.09 -2.56 15.31
CA TYR A 137 11.13 -3.64 15.16
C TYR A 137 10.83 -3.84 13.69
N ASP A 138 11.16 -5.01 13.17
CA ASP A 138 11.00 -5.34 11.77
C ASP A 138 9.68 -6.09 11.58
N PHE A 139 8.84 -5.64 10.64
CA PHE A 139 7.55 -6.25 10.36
C PHE A 139 7.14 -6.07 8.91
N ARG A 140 6.09 -6.79 8.50
CA ARG A 140 5.42 -6.61 7.21
C ARG A 140 3.92 -6.93 7.31
N PRO A 141 3.07 -6.46 6.39
CA PRO A 141 1.67 -6.83 6.36
C PRO A 141 1.50 -8.33 6.12
N VAL A 142 0.44 -8.91 6.70
CA VAL A 142 0.06 -10.30 6.43
C VAL A 142 -0.28 -10.47 4.96
N GLY A 143 0.20 -11.58 4.37
CA GLY A 143 0.02 -11.90 2.95
C GLY A 143 1.14 -11.39 2.04
N TYR A 144 2.20 -10.78 2.60
CA TYR A 144 3.39 -10.33 1.87
C TYR A 144 4.64 -11.08 2.31
N SER A 145 5.59 -11.26 1.39
CA SER A 145 6.84 -11.99 1.63
C SER A 145 8.09 -11.25 1.13
N GLY A 146 7.93 -10.35 0.19
CA GLY A 146 9.01 -9.62 -0.46
C GLY A 146 9.74 -8.63 0.45
N ALA A 147 11.00 -8.34 0.15
CA ALA A 147 11.82 -7.39 0.89
C ALA A 147 11.19 -5.98 0.91
N ALA A 148 10.63 -5.53 -0.21
CA ALA A 148 9.98 -4.22 -0.33
C ALA A 148 8.63 -4.13 0.42
N ALA A 149 8.11 -5.23 0.98
CA ALA A 149 6.99 -5.22 1.91
C ALA A 149 7.42 -5.14 3.38
N THR A 150 8.73 -5.08 3.68
CA THR A 150 9.25 -5.00 5.05
C THR A 150 9.39 -3.55 5.48
N ILE A 151 8.98 -3.27 6.72
CA ILE A 151 9.14 -1.98 7.39
C ILE A 151 9.99 -2.19 8.65
N ALA A 152 11.06 -1.42 8.77
CA ALA A 152 11.87 -1.29 9.98
C ALA A 152 11.35 -0.10 10.80
N ALA A 153 10.64 -0.35 11.89
CA ALA A 153 10.14 0.70 12.78
C ALA A 153 11.13 0.96 13.92
N TYR A 154 11.75 2.12 13.91
CA TYR A 154 12.59 2.59 15.00
C TYR A 154 11.71 3.16 16.11
N SER A 155 12.05 2.82 17.36
CA SER A 155 11.52 3.42 18.57
C SER A 155 12.67 4.04 19.37
N SER A 156 12.47 5.28 19.78
CA SER A 156 13.39 5.99 20.66
C SER A 156 12.61 6.93 21.57
N HIS A 157 13.05 7.06 22.81
CA HIS A 157 12.68 8.17 23.68
C HIS A 157 13.95 9.00 23.90
N MET A 158 14.11 10.04 23.10
CA MET A 158 15.33 10.83 23.07
C MET A 158 15.54 11.62 24.37
N LYS A 159 16.76 12.07 24.59
CA LYS A 159 17.12 12.82 25.80
C LYS A 159 16.23 14.05 25.99
N ALA A 160 15.51 14.09 27.10
CA ALA A 160 14.72 15.25 27.53
C ALA A 160 15.60 16.44 27.95
N GLY A 161 15.01 17.64 28.01
CA GLY A 161 15.70 18.87 28.37
C GLY A 161 16.30 19.61 27.17
N ASN A 162 16.81 20.81 27.40
CA ASN A 162 17.27 21.68 26.31
C ASN A 162 18.61 22.35 26.55
N THR A 163 19.47 21.80 27.48
CA THR A 163 20.84 22.22 27.61
C THR A 163 21.70 21.80 26.42
N ALA A 164 22.87 22.33 26.26
CA ALA A 164 23.81 21.94 25.21
C ALA A 164 24.15 20.43 25.27
N ASP A 165 24.28 19.86 26.49
CA ASP A 165 24.48 18.41 26.69
C ASP A 165 23.26 17.59 26.19
N ASP A 166 22.05 18.00 26.56
CA ASP A 166 20.84 17.32 26.13
C ASP A 166 20.71 17.31 24.61
N GLN A 167 20.99 18.44 23.95
CA GLN A 167 20.96 18.56 22.49
C GLN A 167 22.05 17.73 21.80
N ALA A 168 23.24 17.67 22.37
CA ALA A 168 24.35 16.85 21.85
C ALA A 168 24.02 15.35 21.94
N ARG A 169 23.36 14.92 23.00
CA ARG A 169 22.93 13.52 23.19
C ARG A 169 21.83 13.14 22.23
N ARG A 170 20.84 14.02 22.00
CA ARG A 170 19.83 13.80 20.92
C ARG A 170 20.47 13.73 19.53
N LEU A 171 21.48 14.56 19.27
CA LEU A 171 22.20 14.46 17.99
C LEU A 171 22.89 13.11 17.82
N LEU A 172 23.51 12.57 18.89
CA LEU A 172 24.10 11.23 18.87
C LEU A 172 23.04 10.15 18.56
N GLU A 173 21.86 10.22 19.20
CA GLU A 173 20.73 9.32 18.94
C GLU A 173 20.29 9.39 17.47
N ALA A 174 20.13 10.58 16.93
CA ALA A 174 19.76 10.81 15.54
C ALA A 174 20.77 10.23 14.54
N GLN A 175 22.07 10.40 14.82
CA GLN A 175 23.16 9.85 14.00
C GLN A 175 23.15 8.31 14.00
N ILE A 176 22.94 7.70 15.16
CA ILE A 176 22.87 6.24 15.32
C ILE A 176 21.67 5.69 14.52
N ILE A 177 20.50 6.29 14.68
CA ILE A 177 19.26 5.87 13.97
C ILE A 177 19.48 5.98 12.48
N ARG A 178 19.95 7.13 11.99
CA ARG A 178 20.15 7.37 10.56
C ARG A 178 21.19 6.44 9.94
N ALA A 179 22.31 6.19 10.66
CA ALA A 179 23.34 5.26 10.19
C ALA A 179 22.83 3.81 10.09
N ASN A 180 22.04 3.36 11.08
CA ASN A 180 21.41 2.05 11.03
C ASN A 180 20.40 1.95 9.89
N ALA A 181 19.56 2.96 9.67
CA ALA A 181 18.61 3.01 8.57
C ALA A 181 19.32 2.96 7.20
N ALA A 182 20.47 3.63 7.07
CA ALA A 182 21.28 3.58 5.85
C ALA A 182 21.90 2.19 5.57
N SER A 183 21.97 1.32 6.57
CA SER A 183 22.54 -0.03 6.49
C SER A 183 21.48 -1.14 6.28
N LEU A 184 20.23 -0.79 6.21
CA LEU A 184 19.14 -1.75 6.01
C LEU A 184 19.28 -2.50 4.67
N PRO A 185 18.78 -3.74 4.57
CA PRO A 185 18.74 -4.45 3.31
C PRO A 185 18.06 -3.65 2.21
N SER A 186 18.55 -3.78 0.98
CA SER A 186 17.95 -3.10 -0.17
C SER A 186 16.46 -3.40 -0.31
N GLY A 187 15.68 -2.38 -0.57
CA GLY A 187 14.24 -2.46 -0.73
C GLY A 187 13.42 -2.37 0.56
N TRP A 188 14.04 -2.42 1.74
CA TRP A 188 13.31 -2.21 2.99
C TRP A 188 12.85 -0.76 3.14
N ASN A 189 11.67 -0.61 3.71
CA ASN A 189 11.13 0.67 4.15
C ASN A 189 11.48 0.88 5.63
N PHE A 190 11.47 2.13 6.08
CA PHE A 190 11.68 2.42 7.49
C PHE A 190 10.87 3.64 7.96
N LEU A 191 10.58 3.66 9.25
CA LEU A 191 9.97 4.78 9.94
C LEU A 191 10.60 4.95 11.33
N LEU A 192 10.50 6.15 11.89
CA LEU A 192 10.83 6.45 13.27
C LEU A 192 9.56 6.94 13.97
N ALA A 193 9.09 6.20 14.96
CA ALA A 193 7.94 6.53 15.80
C ALA A 193 8.45 6.74 17.24
N ALA A 194 8.48 7.98 17.69
CA ALA A 194 9.29 8.33 18.85
C ALA A 194 8.85 9.61 19.55
N ASP A 195 9.04 9.64 20.87
CA ASP A 195 9.18 10.87 21.61
C ASP A 195 10.57 11.46 21.37
N LEU A 196 10.65 12.44 20.49
CA LEU A 196 11.92 13.05 20.06
C LEU A 196 12.47 14.05 21.07
N ASN A 197 11.65 14.59 21.97
CA ASN A 197 12.02 15.68 22.88
C ASN A 197 12.69 16.88 22.18
N ILE A 198 12.32 17.13 20.91
CA ILE A 198 12.90 18.18 20.05
C ILE A 198 11.90 19.33 19.94
N PRO A 199 12.18 20.53 20.50
CA PRO A 199 11.27 21.65 20.49
C PRO A 199 11.26 22.46 19.18
N SER A 200 12.17 22.16 18.24
CA SER A 200 12.30 22.92 16.99
C SER A 200 12.94 22.12 15.88
N SER A 201 12.48 22.30 14.66
CA SER A 201 13.08 21.72 13.46
C SER A 201 14.50 22.24 13.15
N ALA A 202 14.94 23.30 13.81
CA ALA A 202 16.29 23.84 13.69
C ALA A 202 17.33 23.12 14.58
N GLN A 203 16.89 22.25 15.51
CA GLN A 203 17.85 21.49 16.32
C GLN A 203 18.65 20.49 15.48
N SER A 204 19.93 20.36 15.81
CA SER A 204 20.87 19.52 15.07
C SER A 204 20.40 18.07 14.92
N ALA A 205 19.74 17.51 15.95
CA ALA A 205 19.19 16.16 15.90
C ALA A 205 18.09 16.02 14.85
N TYR A 206 17.17 16.98 14.74
CA TYR A 206 16.14 16.95 13.71
C TYR A 206 16.73 17.16 12.32
N VAL A 207 17.67 18.11 12.18
CA VAL A 207 18.39 18.34 10.92
C VAL A 207 19.17 17.09 10.50
N GLU A 208 19.78 16.37 11.46
CA GLU A 208 20.42 15.09 11.19
C GLU A 208 19.43 14.07 10.61
N LEU A 209 18.27 13.89 11.22
CA LEU A 209 17.25 12.93 10.74
C LEU A 209 16.71 13.28 9.35
N VAL A 210 16.32 14.54 9.12
CA VAL A 210 15.53 14.93 7.92
C VAL A 210 16.33 15.69 6.86
N GLY A 211 17.51 16.23 7.22
CA GLY A 211 18.32 17.03 6.30
C GLY A 211 19.02 16.19 5.22
N PRO A 212 19.28 16.76 4.04
CA PRO A 212 20.06 16.09 3.01
C PRO A 212 21.55 15.98 3.42
N GLN A 213 22.17 14.85 3.08
CA GLN A 213 23.60 14.57 3.27
C GLN A 213 24.16 13.92 2.01
N ALA A 214 25.48 13.65 1.98
CA ALA A 214 26.09 12.92 0.87
C ALA A 214 25.50 11.50 0.72
N ASN A 215 25.19 10.82 1.84
CA ASN A 215 24.42 9.59 1.86
C ASN A 215 23.02 9.87 2.42
N ASN A 216 22.00 9.69 1.59
CA ASN A 216 20.59 9.85 1.95
C ASN A 216 19.85 8.52 2.15
N ALA A 217 20.52 7.37 2.10
CA ALA A 217 19.86 6.06 2.24
C ALA A 217 19.11 5.89 3.57
N GLY A 218 19.60 6.50 4.66
CA GLY A 218 18.93 6.50 5.96
C GLY A 218 18.16 7.78 6.30
N ARG A 219 17.88 8.64 5.32
CA ARG A 219 17.18 9.91 5.56
C ARG A 219 15.72 9.69 5.84
N PHE A 220 15.22 10.37 6.88
CA PHE A 220 13.79 10.45 7.21
C PHE A 220 13.15 11.73 6.66
N PHE A 221 11.83 11.75 6.61
CA PHE A 221 11.02 12.88 6.20
C PHE A 221 9.87 13.09 7.19
N ASP A 222 9.56 14.34 7.50
CA ASP A 222 8.35 14.69 8.24
C ASP A 222 7.15 14.64 7.26
N PRO A 223 6.22 13.68 7.43
CA PRO A 223 5.12 13.47 6.49
C PRO A 223 4.11 14.61 6.47
N ILE A 224 4.14 15.53 7.44
CA ILE A 224 3.21 16.64 7.56
C ILE A 224 3.86 18.01 7.29
N LEU A 225 5.14 18.05 6.95
CA LEU A 225 5.89 19.25 6.54
C LEU A 225 5.61 20.47 7.44
N THR A 226 5.89 20.34 8.76
CA THR A 226 5.65 21.41 9.75
C THR A 226 6.96 21.96 10.35
N PRO A 227 7.90 22.50 9.57
CA PRO A 227 9.12 23.05 10.11
C PRO A 227 8.87 24.32 10.94
N GLY A 228 9.55 24.46 12.05
CA GLY A 228 9.47 25.66 12.89
C GLY A 228 9.88 25.42 14.33
N SER A 229 9.61 26.37 15.20
CA SER A 229 9.69 26.23 16.65
C SER A 229 8.35 25.76 17.17
N TRP A 230 8.29 24.56 17.68
CA TRP A 230 7.04 23.91 18.13
C TRP A 230 6.72 24.21 19.58
N ASN A 231 7.73 24.45 20.40
CA ASN A 231 7.55 24.77 21.81
C ASN A 231 6.82 26.09 22.00
N ASN A 232 5.76 26.07 22.77
CA ASN A 232 4.91 27.20 23.13
C ASN A 232 4.51 28.08 21.93
N SER A 233 4.11 27.45 20.82
CA SER A 233 3.77 28.14 19.59
C SER A 233 2.36 27.82 19.09
N ASN A 234 1.46 28.79 19.19
CA ASN A 234 0.07 28.65 18.72
C ASN A 234 -0.05 28.34 17.23
N ALA A 235 0.99 28.62 16.43
CA ALA A 235 1.01 28.27 15.01
C ALA A 235 0.97 26.74 14.78
N PHE A 236 1.45 25.97 15.74
CA PHE A 236 1.50 24.51 15.69
C PHE A 236 0.51 23.82 16.62
N ARG A 237 -0.48 24.55 17.16
CA ARG A 237 -1.42 24.04 18.16
C ARG A 237 -2.18 22.76 17.76
N PHE A 238 -2.28 22.43 16.48
CA PHE A 238 -2.97 21.23 16.00
C PHE A 238 -2.09 19.96 15.99
N VAL A 239 -0.80 20.10 16.25
CA VAL A 239 0.17 19.00 16.24
C VAL A 239 0.92 18.84 17.57
N HIS A 240 0.58 19.62 18.60
CA HIS A 240 1.11 19.44 19.94
C HIS A 240 0.61 18.14 20.55
N THR A 241 1.47 17.50 21.33
CA THR A 241 1.24 16.16 21.91
C THR A 241 1.53 16.10 23.40
N GLN A 242 2.43 16.92 23.90
CA GLN A 242 2.88 16.85 25.30
C GLN A 242 1.97 17.61 26.27
N ASP A 243 1.90 17.08 27.48
CA ASP A 243 1.28 17.60 28.69
C ASP A 243 -0.26 17.81 28.61
N PRO A 244 -1.03 16.83 28.11
CA PRO A 244 -2.48 16.96 27.97
C PRO A 244 -3.22 17.18 29.30
N ALA A 245 -2.63 16.84 30.43
CA ALA A 245 -3.21 17.05 31.75
C ALA A 245 -2.81 18.40 32.38
N VAL A 246 -1.94 19.19 31.73
CA VAL A 246 -1.44 20.47 32.27
C VAL A 246 -1.44 21.56 31.19
N THR A 247 -0.54 21.48 30.21
CA THR A 247 -0.27 22.57 29.26
C THR A 247 0.13 22.01 27.90
N MET A 248 -0.79 21.99 26.94
CA MET A 248 -0.55 21.49 25.60
C MET A 248 0.19 22.53 24.75
N ASP A 249 1.51 22.41 24.59
CA ASP A 249 2.30 23.41 23.87
C ASP A 249 3.55 22.88 23.14
N ASP A 250 3.83 21.57 23.17
CA ASP A 250 4.98 20.97 22.49
C ASP A 250 4.59 19.82 21.53
N ARG A 251 5.34 19.68 20.42
CA ARG A 251 5.26 18.58 19.47
C ARG A 251 6.46 17.65 19.66
N PHE A 252 6.45 16.77 20.63
CA PHE A 252 7.56 15.86 20.90
C PHE A 252 7.38 14.50 20.25
N ASP A 253 6.16 14.00 20.21
CA ASP A 253 5.80 12.72 19.63
C ASP A 253 5.60 12.85 18.13
N GLN A 254 6.40 12.10 17.35
CA GLN A 254 6.42 12.22 15.90
C GLN A 254 6.61 10.86 15.23
N ILE A 255 6.04 10.71 14.03
CA ILE A 255 6.31 9.60 13.12
C ILE A 255 6.95 10.19 11.86
N LEU A 256 8.24 9.86 11.64
CA LEU A 256 8.99 10.24 10.45
C LEU A 256 9.13 9.03 9.52
N LEU A 257 9.12 9.25 8.21
CA LEU A 257 9.03 8.19 7.20
C LEU A 257 10.25 8.19 6.27
N SER A 258 10.61 7.01 5.73
CA SER A 258 11.56 6.88 4.62
C SER A 258 10.97 7.43 3.32
N ALA A 259 11.83 7.77 2.36
CA ALA A 259 11.39 8.22 1.04
C ALA A 259 10.50 7.21 0.32
N SER A 260 10.75 5.91 0.50
CA SER A 260 10.00 4.82 -0.10
C SER A 260 8.58 4.63 0.44
N LEU A 261 8.23 5.28 1.55
CA LEU A 261 6.86 5.35 2.08
C LEU A 261 6.09 6.59 1.58
N LEU A 262 6.68 7.38 0.67
CA LEU A 262 6.23 8.72 0.29
C LEU A 262 6.30 8.97 -1.22
N ASP A 263 6.71 7.97 -2.01
CA ASP A 263 6.95 8.12 -3.45
C ASP A 263 5.75 7.70 -4.31
N GLY A 264 4.65 7.27 -3.69
CA GLY A 264 3.44 6.83 -4.37
C GLY A 264 3.55 5.43 -5.00
N LEU A 265 4.57 4.65 -4.60
CA LEU A 265 4.81 3.29 -5.08
C LEU A 265 4.74 2.29 -3.92
N ALA A 266 4.27 1.07 -4.18
CA ALA A 266 4.18 0.00 -3.20
C ALA A 266 3.48 0.45 -1.90
N PHE A 267 4.23 0.63 -0.79
CA PHE A 267 3.68 1.35 0.36
C PHE A 267 3.54 2.84 0.03
N ASP A 268 2.47 3.45 0.54
CA ASP A 268 2.25 4.87 0.29
C ASP A 268 1.55 5.53 1.48
N TYR A 269 2.15 6.60 2.00
CA TYR A 269 1.53 7.42 3.03
C TYR A 269 0.22 8.04 2.51
N ILE A 270 -0.84 7.95 3.29
CA ILE A 270 -2.10 8.61 2.96
C ILE A 270 -2.01 10.09 3.35
N GLY A 271 -1.37 10.85 2.49
CA GLY A 271 -1.15 12.29 2.69
C GLY A 271 -0.30 12.90 1.58
N SER A 272 0.06 14.15 1.72
CA SER A 272 0.84 14.91 0.73
C SER A 272 2.04 15.59 1.35
N LEU A 273 3.25 15.20 0.94
CA LEU A 273 4.49 15.87 1.34
C LEU A 273 4.64 17.30 0.80
N SER A 274 3.90 17.68 -0.21
CA SER A 274 3.99 19.01 -0.81
C SER A 274 3.08 20.04 -0.15
N ILE A 275 2.20 19.60 0.76
CA ILE A 275 1.24 20.44 1.45
C ILE A 275 1.55 20.40 2.95
N PRO A 276 1.87 21.52 3.61
CA PRO A 276 2.03 21.55 5.06
C PRO A 276 0.74 21.21 5.77
N TYR A 277 0.85 20.61 6.95
CA TYR A 277 -0.32 20.36 7.81
C TYR A 277 -1.08 21.66 8.13
N SER A 278 -2.39 21.56 8.19
CA SER A 278 -3.25 22.73 8.42
C SER A 278 -2.93 23.45 9.73
N THR A 279 -2.83 24.77 9.68
CA THR A 279 -2.74 25.66 10.86
C THR A 279 -4.11 26.16 11.33
N THR A 280 -5.19 25.71 10.69
CA THR A 280 -6.56 26.18 10.96
C THR A 280 -7.52 25.08 11.40
N THR A 281 -7.17 23.80 11.19
CA THR A 281 -8.01 22.67 11.57
C THR A 281 -7.17 21.42 11.90
N TRP A 282 -7.62 20.66 12.89
CA TRP A 282 -7.11 19.31 13.19
C TRP A 282 -7.54 18.29 12.12
N ASN A 283 -8.66 18.53 11.43
CA ASN A 283 -9.19 17.63 10.40
C ASN A 283 -8.62 18.00 9.03
N ASP A 284 -7.29 17.97 8.91
CA ASP A 284 -6.60 18.25 7.65
C ASP A 284 -6.96 17.18 6.60
N PRO A 285 -7.56 17.55 5.45
CA PRO A 285 -7.93 16.61 4.41
C PRO A 285 -6.73 16.08 3.61
N ASN A 286 -5.58 16.74 3.71
CA ASN A 286 -4.38 16.40 2.94
C ASN A 286 -3.47 15.40 3.67
N HIS A 287 -3.78 15.05 4.93
CA HIS A 287 -2.95 14.18 5.75
C HIS A 287 -3.81 13.22 6.57
N SER A 288 -3.39 11.96 6.66
CA SER A 288 -3.94 11.00 7.62
C SER A 288 -3.36 11.16 9.03
N TYR A 289 -2.21 11.83 9.16
CA TYR A 289 -1.55 12.08 10.45
C TYR A 289 -2.46 12.83 11.42
N ARG A 290 -2.48 12.40 12.70
CA ARG A 290 -3.21 13.07 13.78
C ARG A 290 -2.45 12.98 15.10
N ALA A 291 -2.40 14.10 15.84
CA ALA A 291 -2.20 14.09 17.29
C ALA A 291 -3.55 13.78 17.93
N TRP A 292 -3.76 12.51 18.30
CA TRP A 292 -5.08 12.00 18.70
C TRP A 292 -5.56 12.62 20.00
N GLY A 293 -6.66 13.34 19.94
CA GLY A 293 -7.22 14.12 21.04
C GLY A 293 -7.04 15.62 20.90
N ASN A 294 -6.03 16.07 20.15
CA ASN A 294 -5.73 17.48 20.00
C ASN A 294 -6.52 18.12 18.85
N ASP A 295 -7.62 18.79 19.17
CA ASP A 295 -8.42 19.56 18.19
C ASP A 295 -7.96 21.02 18.01
N GLY A 296 -6.83 21.41 18.62
CA GLY A 296 -6.23 22.74 18.55
C GLY A 296 -6.85 23.76 19.50
N SER A 297 -7.83 23.37 20.32
CA SER A 297 -8.46 24.27 21.31
C SER A 297 -7.70 24.35 22.64
N SER A 298 -6.68 23.50 22.84
CA SER A 298 -6.00 23.27 24.11
C SER A 298 -4.68 24.02 24.26
N PHE A 299 -4.32 24.89 23.32
CA PHE A 299 -3.02 25.58 23.36
C PHE A 299 -2.80 26.31 24.68
N ASN A 300 -1.65 26.05 25.34
CA ASN A 300 -1.28 26.58 26.67
C ASN A 300 -2.30 26.28 27.78
N ASN A 301 -3.07 25.22 27.63
CA ASN A 301 -4.04 24.73 28.61
C ASN A 301 -4.04 23.20 28.61
N LEU A 302 -4.69 22.64 29.63
CA LEU A 302 -4.98 21.20 29.62
C LEU A 302 -5.89 20.84 28.41
N LEU A 303 -5.85 19.59 28.01
CA LEU A 303 -6.66 19.09 26.89
C LEU A 303 -8.15 19.42 27.10
N THR A 304 -8.74 20.08 26.12
CA THR A 304 -10.18 20.42 26.15
C THR A 304 -11.03 19.15 26.18
N VAL A 305 -11.89 19.00 27.19
CA VAL A 305 -12.76 17.83 27.37
C VAL A 305 -14.16 18.08 26.81
N ALA A 306 -14.87 19.06 27.36
CA ALA A 306 -16.32 19.22 27.16
C ALA A 306 -16.74 19.40 25.69
N ASN A 307 -15.95 20.10 24.90
CA ASN A 307 -16.25 20.44 23.51
C ASN A 307 -15.18 19.94 22.51
N ASN A 308 -14.42 18.92 22.89
CA ASN A 308 -13.40 18.37 21.99
C ASN A 308 -14.04 17.86 20.70
N GLN A 309 -13.68 18.49 19.60
CA GLN A 309 -14.26 18.21 18.29
C GLN A 309 -13.66 16.97 17.60
N MET A 310 -12.46 16.54 17.99
CA MET A 310 -11.79 15.37 17.41
C MET A 310 -12.32 14.08 18.02
N VAL A 311 -12.29 13.98 19.36
CA VAL A 311 -12.50 12.70 20.07
C VAL A 311 -13.71 12.73 21.02
N GLY A 312 -14.32 13.88 21.23
CA GLY A 312 -15.40 14.05 22.19
C GLY A 312 -14.96 13.93 23.65
N PRO A 313 -15.87 14.21 24.60
CA PRO A 313 -15.50 14.36 26.01
C PRO A 313 -15.00 13.08 26.67
N THR A 314 -15.57 11.94 26.34
CA THR A 314 -15.20 10.66 26.98
C THR A 314 -13.76 10.25 26.66
N ILE A 315 -13.38 10.34 25.40
CA ILE A 315 -12.00 9.97 24.98
C ILE A 315 -11.01 11.05 25.42
N ALA A 316 -11.38 12.33 25.33
CA ALA A 316 -10.50 13.41 25.80
C ALA A 316 -10.19 13.28 27.29
N GLN A 317 -11.19 12.98 28.15
CA GLN A 317 -10.94 12.70 29.57
C GLN A 317 -10.06 11.48 29.77
N ALA A 318 -10.30 10.41 29.03
CA ALA A 318 -9.48 9.21 29.10
C ALA A 318 -8.01 9.47 28.70
N LEU A 319 -7.74 10.33 27.73
CA LEU A 319 -6.37 10.73 27.35
C LEU A 319 -5.68 11.50 28.50
N ILE A 320 -6.40 12.39 29.21
CA ILE A 320 -5.88 13.07 30.41
C ILE A 320 -5.57 12.06 31.51
N ASP A 321 -6.51 11.16 31.80
CA ASP A 321 -6.33 10.15 32.84
C ASP A 321 -5.20 9.16 32.52
N ALA A 322 -5.00 8.86 31.24
CA ALA A 322 -3.88 8.04 30.76
C ALA A 322 -2.52 8.74 30.87
N ALA A 323 -2.45 10.04 30.79
CA ALA A 323 -1.21 10.83 30.81
C ALA A 323 -0.52 10.88 32.18
N ASN A 324 -1.23 10.58 33.28
CA ASN A 324 -0.67 10.52 34.63
C ASN A 324 0.00 11.83 35.09
N GLY A 325 -0.66 12.96 34.89
CA GLY A 325 -0.20 14.29 35.31
C GLY A 325 0.44 15.08 34.19
N LEU A 326 1.67 14.86 33.89
CA LEU A 326 2.32 15.24 32.64
C LEU A 326 2.06 14.13 31.63
N GLY A 327 2.62 14.14 30.47
CA GLY A 327 2.54 12.98 29.59
C GLY A 327 2.18 13.35 28.16
N HIS A 328 1.67 12.39 27.38
CA HIS A 328 1.62 12.53 25.94
C HIS A 328 0.30 12.08 25.35
N LEU A 329 -0.10 12.72 24.26
CA LEU A 329 -1.12 12.21 23.37
C LEU A 329 -0.49 11.30 22.33
N PRO A 330 -1.17 10.20 21.96
CA PRO A 330 -0.67 9.37 20.88
C PRO A 330 -0.78 10.09 19.53
N VAL A 331 0.14 9.78 18.64
CA VAL A 331 0.06 10.16 17.23
C VAL A 331 -0.13 8.94 16.35
N PHE A 332 -0.76 9.12 15.19
CA PHE A 332 -0.87 8.06 14.20
C PHE A 332 -0.86 8.62 12.78
N LEU A 333 -0.55 7.75 11.85
CA LEU A 333 -0.75 7.94 10.42
C LEU A 333 -1.18 6.64 9.75
N ASP A 334 -1.67 6.76 8.54
CA ASP A 334 -2.16 5.63 7.74
C ASP A 334 -1.30 5.44 6.49
N LEU A 335 -0.96 4.18 6.22
CA LEU A 335 -0.26 3.75 5.02
C LEU A 335 -1.18 2.87 4.17
N ARG A 336 -1.16 3.02 2.84
CA ARG A 336 -1.63 1.97 1.93
C ARG A 336 -0.60 0.86 1.92
N VAL A 337 -1.09 -0.39 1.93
CA VAL A 337 -0.22 -1.55 1.70
C VAL A 337 0.03 -1.73 0.20
N PRO A 338 1.11 -2.38 -0.22
CA PRO A 338 1.44 -2.55 -1.62
C PRO A 338 0.39 -3.31 -2.43
N ALA A 339 0.38 -3.08 -3.72
CA ALA A 339 -0.38 -3.88 -4.68
C ALA A 339 0.20 -5.30 -4.82
N GLN A 340 -0.62 -6.24 -5.29
CA GLN A 340 -0.18 -7.59 -5.67
C GLN A 340 -0.55 -7.84 -7.13
N VAL A 341 0.46 -8.14 -7.98
CA VAL A 341 0.24 -8.40 -9.39
C VAL A 341 -0.33 -9.80 -9.62
N ALA A 342 -1.35 -9.90 -10.47
CA ALA A 342 -1.83 -11.18 -11.00
C ALA A 342 -2.09 -11.09 -12.50
N SER A 343 -1.87 -12.22 -13.19
CA SER A 343 -2.14 -12.40 -14.61
C SER A 343 -2.22 -13.88 -14.94
N PRO A 344 -2.74 -14.28 -16.10
CA PRO A 344 -2.51 -15.62 -16.64
C PRO A 344 -1.02 -15.94 -16.72
N THR A 345 -0.67 -17.21 -16.64
CA THR A 345 0.72 -17.68 -16.78
C THR A 345 1.07 -18.09 -18.21
N LEU A 346 0.05 -18.27 -19.05
CA LEU A 346 0.17 -18.69 -20.45
C LEU A 346 -0.84 -17.94 -21.33
N ILE A 347 -0.39 -17.54 -22.51
CA ILE A 347 -1.23 -17.10 -23.61
C ILE A 347 -0.93 -18.04 -24.79
N ASP A 348 -1.96 -18.73 -25.29
CA ASP A 348 -1.88 -19.60 -26.45
C ASP A 348 -2.64 -18.96 -27.63
N PHE A 349 -1.93 -18.66 -28.71
CA PHE A 349 -2.48 -18.14 -29.95
C PHE A 349 -3.10 -19.24 -30.81
N GLY A 350 -2.91 -20.51 -30.43
CA GLY A 350 -3.38 -21.65 -31.20
C GLY A 350 -2.64 -21.77 -32.54
N THR A 351 -3.35 -22.31 -33.54
CA THR A 351 -2.84 -22.43 -34.92
C THR A 351 -3.37 -21.27 -35.77
N VAL A 352 -2.45 -20.55 -36.40
CA VAL A 352 -2.73 -19.35 -37.21
C VAL A 352 -2.08 -19.50 -38.58
N SER A 353 -2.75 -19.09 -39.65
CA SER A 353 -2.19 -19.07 -40.99
C SER A 353 -1.10 -18.03 -41.14
N GLN A 354 -0.09 -18.33 -41.95
CA GLN A 354 0.98 -17.39 -42.30
C GLN A 354 0.41 -16.06 -42.81
N ASN A 355 0.98 -14.95 -42.38
CA ASN A 355 0.57 -13.56 -42.67
C ASN A 355 -0.82 -13.18 -42.19
N ALA A 356 -1.55 -14.04 -41.49
CA ALA A 356 -2.79 -13.68 -40.83
C ALA A 356 -2.52 -12.92 -39.51
N THR A 357 -3.48 -12.11 -39.09
CA THR A 357 -3.41 -11.40 -37.80
C THR A 357 -3.55 -12.42 -36.65
N ALA A 358 -2.56 -12.43 -35.74
CA ALA A 358 -2.58 -13.22 -34.52
C ALA A 358 -2.53 -12.31 -33.31
N GLN A 359 -3.64 -12.19 -32.58
CA GLN A 359 -3.79 -11.37 -31.38
C GLN A 359 -4.45 -12.17 -30.26
N ALA A 360 -4.04 -11.90 -29.04
CA ALA A 360 -4.61 -12.45 -27.81
C ALA A 360 -4.60 -11.40 -26.72
N THR A 361 -5.40 -11.60 -25.69
CA THR A 361 -5.53 -10.65 -24.59
C THR A 361 -4.74 -11.13 -23.38
N LEU A 362 -3.84 -10.26 -22.87
CA LEU A 362 -3.25 -10.37 -21.55
C LEU A 362 -4.04 -9.50 -20.58
N THR A 363 -4.58 -10.11 -19.53
CA THR A 363 -5.25 -9.39 -18.45
C THR A 363 -4.31 -9.28 -17.26
N VAL A 364 -4.10 -8.05 -16.76
CA VAL A 364 -3.32 -7.77 -15.56
C VAL A 364 -4.26 -7.19 -14.50
N THR A 365 -4.20 -7.71 -13.27
CA THR A 365 -5.05 -7.29 -12.16
C THR A 365 -4.23 -6.94 -10.93
N ASN A 366 -4.77 -6.06 -10.08
CA ASN A 366 -4.30 -5.86 -8.72
C ASN A 366 -5.08 -6.82 -7.80
N ALA A 367 -4.42 -7.89 -7.36
CA ALA A 367 -4.99 -8.96 -6.55
C ALA A 367 -4.84 -8.72 -5.03
N GLY A 368 -4.53 -7.49 -4.62
CA GLY A 368 -4.41 -7.14 -3.21
C GLY A 368 -5.66 -7.54 -2.40
N ASN A 369 -5.47 -8.01 -1.17
CA ASN A 369 -6.53 -8.57 -0.33
C ASN A 369 -7.46 -7.46 0.21
N THR A 370 -8.50 -7.13 -0.55
CA THR A 370 -9.49 -6.10 -0.20
C THR A 370 -10.40 -6.46 0.98
N THR A 371 -10.45 -7.74 1.38
CA THR A 371 -11.16 -8.18 2.59
C THR A 371 -10.39 -7.76 3.84
N LEU A 372 -9.06 -7.86 3.78
CA LEU A 372 -8.19 -7.48 4.90
C LEU A 372 -7.91 -5.96 4.93
N TRP A 373 -7.63 -5.35 3.77
CA TRP A 373 -7.10 -3.99 3.67
C TRP A 373 -8.07 -2.96 3.07
N THR A 374 -9.24 -3.36 2.61
CA THR A 374 -10.17 -2.56 1.80
C THR A 374 -9.54 -2.03 0.49
N VAL A 375 -10.39 -1.57 -0.42
CA VAL A 375 -9.93 -0.96 -1.68
C VAL A 375 -9.08 0.29 -1.43
N ALA A 376 -9.48 1.14 -0.47
CA ALA A 376 -8.77 2.39 -0.17
C ALA A 376 -7.43 2.18 0.57
N GLY A 377 -7.28 1.01 1.22
CA GLY A 377 -6.09 0.65 1.99
C GLY A 377 -4.99 -0.04 1.19
N ILE A 378 -5.20 -0.29 -0.11
CA ILE A 378 -4.22 -0.92 -1.01
C ILE A 378 -3.78 0.12 -2.05
N ALA A 379 -2.49 0.20 -2.34
CA ALA A 379 -1.94 1.03 -3.40
C ALA A 379 -2.39 0.54 -4.79
N ASN A 380 -2.39 1.43 -5.77
CA ASN A 380 -2.56 1.02 -7.16
C ASN A 380 -1.33 0.25 -7.63
N LEU A 381 -1.54 -0.83 -8.38
CA LEU A 381 -0.48 -1.55 -9.07
C LEU A 381 0.04 -0.70 -10.24
N ARG A 382 1.34 -0.45 -10.29
CA ARG A 382 2.01 0.16 -11.45
C ARG A 382 2.90 -0.86 -12.13
N TYR A 383 2.84 -0.92 -13.46
CA TYR A 383 3.63 -1.90 -14.22
C TYR A 383 3.90 -1.46 -15.66
N THR A 384 4.87 -2.12 -16.27
CA THR A 384 5.21 -2.04 -17.69
C THR A 384 5.23 -3.44 -18.31
N LEU A 385 5.10 -3.52 -19.63
CA LEU A 385 5.15 -4.77 -20.39
C LEU A 385 6.36 -4.79 -21.30
N ALA A 386 7.03 -5.93 -21.38
CA ALA A 386 8.10 -6.20 -22.36
C ALA A 386 7.85 -7.55 -23.04
N ALA A 387 7.94 -7.59 -24.36
CA ALA A 387 7.75 -8.81 -25.14
C ALA A 387 9.08 -9.33 -25.69
N SER A 388 9.25 -10.66 -25.70
CA SER A 388 10.36 -11.32 -26.40
C SER A 388 10.23 -11.19 -27.92
N ALA A 389 11.34 -11.45 -28.64
CA ALA A 389 11.34 -11.41 -30.11
C ALA A 389 10.26 -12.30 -30.72
N GLY A 390 9.60 -11.81 -31.77
CA GLY A 390 8.49 -12.48 -32.43
C GLY A 390 7.11 -12.19 -31.82
N PHE A 391 7.06 -11.45 -30.71
CA PHE A 391 5.83 -10.98 -30.06
C PHE A 391 5.88 -9.48 -29.83
N THR A 392 4.72 -8.85 -29.66
CA THR A 392 4.61 -7.44 -29.32
C THR A 392 3.61 -7.25 -28.20
N ALA A 393 3.89 -6.29 -27.31
CA ALA A 393 3.00 -5.83 -26.25
C ALA A 393 2.93 -4.30 -26.28
N PRO A 394 1.86 -3.68 -25.75
CA PRO A 394 1.77 -2.23 -25.61
C PRO A 394 2.91 -1.68 -24.74
N GLY A 395 3.49 -0.55 -25.15
CA GLY A 395 4.48 0.19 -24.37
C GLY A 395 3.83 1.17 -23.40
N GLY A 396 4.63 1.70 -22.46
CA GLY A 396 4.23 2.69 -21.47
C GLY A 396 4.06 2.10 -20.07
N THR A 397 3.69 2.96 -19.12
CA THR A 397 3.37 2.58 -17.74
C THR A 397 1.86 2.49 -17.59
N PHE A 398 1.40 1.41 -17.00
CA PHE A 398 0.01 1.13 -16.72
C PHE A 398 -0.24 1.17 -15.21
N THR A 399 -1.49 1.46 -14.84
CA THR A 399 -1.93 1.49 -13.44
C THR A 399 -3.23 0.73 -13.30
N GLU A 400 -3.33 -0.14 -12.27
CA GLU A 400 -4.53 -0.91 -11.97
C GLU A 400 -4.93 -0.73 -10.51
N ALA A 401 -6.18 -0.31 -10.27
CA ALA A 401 -6.73 -0.17 -8.93
C ALA A 401 -7.06 -1.54 -8.31
N PRO A 402 -7.01 -1.68 -6.97
CA PRO A 402 -7.46 -2.90 -6.30
C PRO A 402 -8.99 -3.04 -6.35
N GLY A 403 -9.49 -4.26 -6.16
CA GLY A 403 -10.92 -4.50 -5.94
C GLY A 403 -11.75 -4.83 -7.17
N GLY A 404 -11.15 -5.38 -8.20
CA GLY A 404 -11.89 -6.06 -9.27
C GLY A 404 -11.84 -5.40 -10.64
N GLY A 405 -10.99 -4.41 -10.84
CA GLY A 405 -10.62 -3.95 -12.17
C GLY A 405 -9.61 -4.89 -12.83
N SER A 406 -9.45 -4.73 -14.13
CA SER A 406 -8.38 -5.40 -14.88
C SER A 406 -8.05 -4.60 -16.14
N ASN A 407 -6.75 -4.43 -16.39
CA ASN A 407 -6.28 -3.91 -17.67
C ASN A 407 -6.12 -5.04 -18.67
N ALA A 408 -6.76 -4.90 -19.82
CA ALA A 408 -6.66 -5.83 -20.94
C ALA A 408 -5.68 -5.27 -22.00
N HIS A 409 -4.64 -6.05 -22.31
CA HIS A 409 -3.61 -5.67 -23.27
C HIS A 409 -3.63 -6.60 -24.47
N THR A 410 -3.63 -6.03 -25.66
CA THR A 410 -3.49 -6.80 -26.90
C THR A 410 -2.04 -7.21 -27.09
N ILE A 411 -1.80 -8.50 -27.07
CA ILE A 411 -0.51 -9.11 -27.42
C ILE A 411 -0.63 -9.65 -28.85
N SER A 412 0.39 -9.39 -29.69
CA SER A 412 0.42 -9.89 -31.05
C SER A 412 1.59 -10.87 -31.23
N MET A 413 1.37 -11.89 -32.05
CA MET A 413 2.39 -12.86 -32.47
C MET A 413 2.73 -12.64 -33.94
N SER A 414 4.02 -12.63 -34.28
CA SER A 414 4.46 -12.57 -35.68
C SER A 414 4.11 -13.85 -36.41
N THR A 415 3.40 -13.72 -37.52
CA THR A 415 3.00 -14.82 -38.41
C THR A 415 3.80 -14.86 -39.71
N ALA A 416 4.90 -14.08 -39.81
CA ALA A 416 5.69 -13.97 -41.04
C ALA A 416 6.39 -15.28 -41.44
N SER A 417 6.71 -16.17 -40.51
CA SER A 417 7.36 -17.47 -40.77
C SER A 417 6.56 -18.62 -40.19
N ILE A 418 6.49 -19.72 -40.92
CA ILE A 418 5.83 -20.96 -40.51
C ILE A 418 6.59 -21.64 -39.36
N GLY A 419 5.88 -22.45 -38.57
CA GLY A 419 6.39 -23.25 -37.48
C GLY A 419 5.93 -22.80 -36.10
N PRO A 420 6.31 -23.55 -35.06
CA PRO A 420 5.95 -23.22 -33.67
C PRO A 420 6.63 -21.93 -33.23
N LYS A 421 5.89 -21.16 -32.47
CA LYS A 421 6.33 -19.92 -31.85
C LYS A 421 6.25 -20.05 -30.32
N SER A 422 7.28 -19.58 -29.64
CA SER A 422 7.32 -19.52 -28.20
C SER A 422 8.11 -18.31 -27.73
N GLY A 423 7.70 -17.73 -26.62
CA GLY A 423 8.33 -16.55 -26.05
C GLY A 423 7.74 -16.18 -24.70
N THR A 424 7.97 -14.94 -24.30
CA THR A 424 7.49 -14.41 -23.01
C THR A 424 6.99 -12.99 -23.13
N ILE A 425 5.99 -12.65 -22.30
CA ILE A 425 5.68 -11.28 -21.93
C ILE A 425 6.12 -11.12 -20.48
N THR A 426 6.97 -10.15 -20.23
CA THR A 426 7.44 -9.81 -18.88
C THR A 426 6.65 -8.62 -18.38
N ILE A 427 6.02 -8.75 -17.19
CA ILE A 427 5.37 -7.70 -16.44
C ILE A 427 6.35 -7.24 -15.37
N ASN A 428 6.88 -6.01 -15.48
CA ASN A 428 7.69 -5.41 -14.43
C ASN A 428 6.78 -4.48 -13.62
N SER A 429 6.66 -4.72 -12.31
CA SER A 429 5.70 -4.05 -11.44
C SER A 429 6.31 -3.57 -10.12
N ASP A 430 5.57 -2.74 -9.39
CA ASP A 430 5.84 -2.33 -8.00
C ASP A 430 5.29 -3.29 -6.95
N SER A 431 4.77 -4.47 -7.35
CA SER A 431 4.40 -5.55 -6.43
C SER A 431 5.65 -6.09 -5.71
N PRO A 432 5.73 -6.01 -4.37
CA PRO A 432 6.95 -6.38 -3.64
C PRO A 432 7.24 -7.87 -3.64
N ASP A 433 6.20 -8.70 -3.79
CA ASP A 433 6.34 -10.17 -3.79
C ASP A 433 6.72 -10.72 -5.16
N GLU A 434 6.31 -10.05 -6.22
CA GLU A 434 6.55 -10.45 -7.60
C GLU A 434 6.82 -9.22 -8.49
N PRO A 435 7.98 -8.55 -8.31
CA PRO A 435 8.32 -7.36 -9.08
C PRO A 435 8.50 -7.65 -10.57
N VAL A 436 8.78 -8.90 -10.91
CA VAL A 436 8.92 -9.41 -12.28
C VAL A 436 8.07 -10.66 -12.45
N ARG A 437 6.97 -10.55 -13.18
CA ARG A 437 6.11 -11.68 -13.53
C ARG A 437 6.27 -12.04 -15.00
N VAL A 438 6.49 -13.33 -15.29
CA VAL A 438 6.67 -13.84 -16.64
C VAL A 438 5.45 -14.62 -17.09
N VAL A 439 4.89 -14.23 -18.24
CA VAL A 439 3.78 -14.91 -18.91
C VAL A 439 4.33 -15.59 -20.16
N MET A 440 4.18 -16.91 -20.25
CA MET A 440 4.55 -17.68 -21.45
C MET A 440 3.61 -17.35 -22.61
N VAL A 441 4.12 -17.24 -23.81
CA VAL A 441 3.33 -17.07 -25.04
C VAL A 441 3.72 -18.13 -26.03
N VAL A 442 2.72 -18.83 -26.60
CA VAL A 442 2.91 -19.92 -27.56
C VAL A 442 1.93 -19.81 -28.71
N GLY A 443 2.27 -20.41 -29.84
CA GLY A 443 1.37 -20.53 -31.00
C GLY A 443 2.04 -21.35 -32.10
N ASN A 444 1.31 -21.68 -33.15
CA ASN A 444 1.82 -22.37 -34.31
C ASN A 444 1.38 -21.71 -35.60
N VAL A 445 2.31 -21.32 -36.44
CA VAL A 445 2.03 -20.74 -37.75
C VAL A 445 2.08 -21.82 -38.81
N VAL A 446 0.99 -22.01 -39.49
CA VAL A 446 0.88 -22.97 -40.62
C VAL A 446 0.85 -22.21 -41.94
N ALA A 447 1.20 -22.88 -43.02
CA ALA A 447 1.03 -22.28 -44.34
C ALA A 447 -0.40 -21.79 -44.55
N ALA A 448 -0.56 -20.65 -45.21
CA ALA A 448 -1.89 -20.19 -45.62
C ALA A 448 -2.50 -21.22 -46.56
N ALA A 449 -3.80 -21.53 -46.36
CA ALA A 449 -4.48 -22.42 -47.29
C ALA A 449 -4.47 -21.79 -48.68
N CYS A 450 -3.93 -22.52 -49.63
CA CYS A 450 -3.96 -22.09 -51.02
C CYS A 450 -5.25 -22.63 -51.69
N TYR A 451 -6.23 -21.77 -51.93
CA TYR A 451 -7.47 -22.17 -52.53
C TYR A 451 -7.26 -22.84 -53.91
N ALA A 452 -6.25 -22.36 -54.65
CA ALA A 452 -5.90 -22.91 -55.96
C ALA A 452 -5.29 -24.33 -55.90
N ASN A 453 -4.73 -24.75 -54.78
CA ASN A 453 -4.27 -26.14 -54.53
C ASN A 453 -5.47 -26.99 -54.13
N CYS A 454 -6.32 -27.30 -55.11
CA CYS A 454 -7.59 -27.99 -54.90
C CYS A 454 -7.40 -29.46 -54.55
N ASP A 455 -6.37 -30.11 -55.06
CA ASP A 455 -6.05 -31.52 -54.78
C ASP A 455 -5.27 -31.73 -53.47
N GLY A 456 -4.86 -30.62 -52.81
CA GLY A 456 -4.10 -30.65 -51.56
C GLY A 456 -2.68 -31.19 -51.69
N SER A 457 -2.13 -31.24 -52.92
CA SER A 457 -0.78 -31.73 -53.17
C SER A 457 0.27 -30.84 -52.50
N THR A 458 1.29 -31.49 -51.88
CA THR A 458 2.48 -30.81 -51.33
C THR A 458 3.70 -31.01 -52.22
N THR A 459 3.54 -31.68 -53.36
CA THR A 459 4.61 -31.99 -54.33
C THR A 459 4.86 -30.80 -55.26
N ILE A 460 6.07 -30.38 -55.43
CA ILE A 460 6.43 -29.27 -56.33
C ILE A 460 6.44 -29.74 -57.80
N PRO A 461 5.75 -29.01 -58.71
CA PRO A 461 5.04 -27.76 -58.47
C PRO A 461 3.69 -28.00 -57.72
N ILE A 462 3.45 -27.26 -56.68
CA ILE A 462 2.24 -27.38 -55.82
C ILE A 462 0.99 -27.17 -56.70
N LEU A 463 0.99 -26.15 -57.55
CA LEU A 463 -0.07 -25.90 -58.51
C LEU A 463 0.25 -26.58 -59.84
N ASN A 464 -0.63 -27.44 -60.29
CA ASN A 464 -0.52 -28.17 -61.51
C ASN A 464 -1.91 -28.50 -62.12
N VAL A 465 -1.93 -29.24 -63.25
CA VAL A 465 -3.19 -29.55 -63.94
C VAL A 465 -4.20 -30.36 -63.10
N ASN A 466 -3.75 -31.05 -62.04
CA ASN A 466 -4.60 -31.84 -61.18
C ASN A 466 -5.51 -30.93 -60.34
N ASP A 467 -4.97 -29.77 -59.89
CA ASP A 467 -5.74 -28.76 -59.15
C ASP A 467 -6.88 -28.20 -60.01
N PHE A 468 -6.57 -27.92 -61.26
CA PHE A 468 -7.58 -27.46 -62.19
C PHE A 468 -8.63 -28.53 -62.43
N SER A 469 -8.23 -29.79 -62.60
CA SER A 469 -9.16 -30.91 -62.75
C SER A 469 -9.97 -31.16 -61.47
N CYS A 470 -9.37 -31.00 -60.29
CA CYS A 470 -10.03 -31.09 -59.01
C CYS A 470 -11.11 -30.02 -58.90
N PHE A 471 -10.82 -28.75 -59.19
CA PHE A 471 -11.80 -27.67 -59.14
C PHE A 471 -12.97 -27.89 -60.11
N LEU A 472 -12.70 -28.31 -61.35
CA LEU A 472 -13.71 -28.62 -62.33
C LEU A 472 -14.67 -29.73 -61.86
N ASN A 473 -14.14 -30.77 -61.22
CA ASN A 473 -14.94 -31.87 -60.70
C ASN A 473 -15.82 -31.40 -59.53
N LEU A 474 -15.28 -30.58 -58.61
CA LEU A 474 -16.08 -29.97 -57.53
C LEU A 474 -17.16 -29.06 -58.05
N PHE A 475 -16.84 -28.21 -59.02
CA PHE A 475 -17.81 -27.31 -59.67
C PHE A 475 -18.93 -28.08 -60.37
N ALA A 476 -18.58 -29.10 -61.16
CA ALA A 476 -19.55 -29.91 -61.88
C ALA A 476 -20.45 -30.75 -60.96
N SER A 477 -19.96 -31.15 -59.81
CA SER A 477 -20.75 -31.88 -58.82
C SER A 477 -21.60 -30.99 -57.91
N GLY A 478 -21.49 -29.66 -58.01
CA GLY A 478 -22.21 -28.72 -57.15
C GLY A 478 -21.64 -28.64 -55.72
N ASP A 479 -20.36 -29.05 -55.53
CA ASP A 479 -19.73 -29.04 -54.21
C ASP A 479 -19.53 -27.59 -53.72
N PRO A 480 -19.97 -27.23 -52.50
CA PRO A 480 -19.83 -25.89 -51.97
C PRO A 480 -18.37 -25.40 -51.91
N ARG A 481 -17.38 -26.28 -51.91
CA ARG A 481 -15.94 -25.91 -51.95
C ARG A 481 -15.56 -25.25 -53.28
N ALA A 482 -16.34 -25.43 -54.36
CA ALA A 482 -16.12 -24.73 -55.60
C ALA A 482 -16.66 -23.27 -55.62
N ASN A 483 -17.37 -22.83 -54.60
CA ASN A 483 -17.77 -21.43 -54.43
C ASN A 483 -16.57 -20.57 -54.03
N CYS A 484 -15.80 -20.16 -55.02
CA CYS A 484 -14.54 -19.42 -54.84
C CYS A 484 -14.80 -17.94 -54.51
N ASP A 485 -15.82 -17.34 -55.07
CA ASP A 485 -16.14 -15.92 -54.86
C ASP A 485 -16.96 -15.69 -53.58
N GLY A 486 -17.39 -16.77 -52.90
CA GLY A 486 -18.21 -16.70 -51.67
C GLY A 486 -19.60 -16.18 -51.88
N SER A 487 -20.10 -16.14 -53.14
CA SER A 487 -21.44 -15.70 -53.50
C SER A 487 -22.52 -16.58 -52.90
N THR A 488 -23.60 -15.96 -52.41
CA THR A 488 -24.80 -16.63 -51.91
C THR A 488 -25.98 -16.50 -52.89
N GLU A 489 -25.78 -15.81 -54.03
CA GLU A 489 -26.82 -15.63 -55.04
C GLU A 489 -26.99 -16.90 -55.88
N ILE A 490 -28.26 -17.20 -56.29
CA ILE A 490 -28.56 -18.40 -57.07
C ILE A 490 -28.43 -18.10 -58.56
N PRO A 491 -27.69 -18.92 -59.34
CA PRO A 491 -26.96 -20.13 -58.88
C PRO A 491 -25.69 -19.80 -58.10
N VAL A 492 -25.52 -20.42 -56.92
CA VAL A 492 -24.37 -20.20 -56.02
C VAL A 492 -23.04 -20.52 -56.72
N LEU A 493 -23.02 -21.56 -57.55
CA LEU A 493 -21.89 -21.87 -58.41
C LEU A 493 -22.13 -21.35 -59.82
N ASN A 494 -21.29 -20.47 -60.29
CA ASN A 494 -21.40 -19.81 -61.60
C ASN A 494 -20.04 -19.46 -62.20
N ILE A 495 -20.03 -18.75 -63.33
CA ILE A 495 -18.80 -18.42 -64.06
C ILE A 495 -17.81 -17.55 -63.22
N ASN A 496 -18.31 -16.80 -62.22
CA ASN A 496 -17.44 -15.98 -61.39
C ASN A 496 -16.56 -16.83 -60.49
N ASP A 497 -17.07 -17.98 -59.99
CA ASP A 497 -16.24 -18.94 -59.22
C ASP A 497 -15.10 -19.48 -60.03
N PHE A 498 -15.37 -19.78 -61.31
CA PHE A 498 -14.33 -20.24 -62.23
C PHE A 498 -13.28 -19.14 -62.47
N GLY A 499 -13.74 -17.89 -62.67
CA GLY A 499 -12.84 -16.74 -62.80
C GLY A 499 -12.04 -16.47 -61.53
N CYS A 500 -12.67 -16.61 -60.37
CA CYS A 500 -12.02 -16.53 -59.08
C CYS A 500 -10.91 -17.58 -58.88
N PHE A 501 -11.19 -18.87 -59.23
CA PHE A 501 -10.23 -19.95 -59.19
C PHE A 501 -9.06 -19.69 -60.13
N LEU A 502 -9.27 -19.28 -61.37
CA LEU A 502 -8.21 -18.97 -62.33
C LEU A 502 -7.32 -17.82 -61.85
N ASN A 503 -7.91 -16.80 -61.27
CA ASN A 503 -7.16 -15.70 -60.67
C ASN A 503 -6.30 -16.21 -59.52
N ALA A 504 -6.84 -17.00 -58.58
CA ALA A 504 -6.09 -17.59 -57.48
C ALA A 504 -4.97 -18.53 -58.00
N TYR A 505 -5.25 -19.31 -59.03
CA TYR A 505 -4.28 -20.21 -59.66
C TYR A 505 -3.12 -19.45 -60.33
N SER A 506 -3.43 -18.31 -60.99
CA SER A 506 -2.42 -17.46 -61.64
C SER A 506 -1.52 -16.71 -60.66
N VAL A 507 -2.07 -16.36 -59.51
CA VAL A 507 -1.29 -15.70 -58.40
C VAL A 507 -0.36 -16.70 -57.75
N GLY A 508 -0.70 -17.97 -57.73
CA GLY A 508 0.10 -19.02 -57.10
C GLY A 508 -0.24 -19.23 -55.63
N CYS A 509 0.33 -20.27 -55.04
CA CYS A 509 0.28 -20.49 -53.61
C CYS A 509 1.38 -19.66 -52.94
N PRO A 510 1.09 -19.03 -51.76
CA PRO A 510 2.07 -18.24 -51.01
C PRO A 510 3.22 -19.07 -50.49
#